data_a2c9638f6d3858c4263688584d71b283
#
_entry.id   a2c9638f6d3858c4263688584d71b283
#
_cell.length_a   1.000
_cell.length_b   1.000
_cell.length_c   1.000
_cell.angle_alpha   90.00
_cell.angle_beta   90.00
_cell.angle_gamma   90.00
#
_symmetry.space_group_name_H-M   'P 1'
#
loop_
_entity.id
_entity.type
_entity.pdbx_description
1 polymer ?
#
loop_
_entity_poly.entity_id
_entity_poly.type
_entity_poly.pdbx_seq_one_letter_code
_entity_poly.pdbx_strand_id
1 'polypeptide(L)'
;MTEEVRKLKELVDHSDNIVFFGGAGVSTESGIPDFRSVDGLYHQQWDDPPETILSHSYYERYPEKFFAFYRAKLLCEGATPNAAHLKLAEWEREGKLKAVITQNIDGLHQAAGSKNVLELHGSTLRNYCEKCGKFYDASYIKNAAGVPRCTCGGRIKPDVVLYEEGLDERTLLRAVEYIAQADVLIIAGTSLAVYPAAGLVRYYRGHKLIVINKTPLDRGLGADLVITGAVGETLAQI
;
A
#
# COMPACT_ATOMS: atom_id res chain seq x y z
N MET A 1 -14.14 -0.94 23.75
CA MET A 1 -12.68 -0.68 23.56
C MET A 1 -11.93 -1.67 24.44
N THR A 2 -11.09 -2.51 23.83
CA THR A 2 -10.23 -3.48 24.56
C THR A 2 -9.07 -2.77 25.27
N GLU A 3 -8.33 -3.50 26.11
CA GLU A 3 -7.15 -2.94 26.79
C GLU A 3 -6.08 -2.54 25.80
N GLU A 4 -5.84 -3.35 24.76
CA GLU A 4 -4.86 -3.07 23.70
C GLU A 4 -5.21 -1.79 22.93
N VAL A 5 -6.48 -1.59 22.59
CA VAL A 5 -6.94 -0.37 21.89
C VAL A 5 -6.82 0.86 22.80
N ARG A 6 -7.03 0.72 24.11
CA ARG A 6 -6.79 1.80 25.06
C ARG A 6 -5.31 2.18 25.11
N LYS A 7 -4.43 1.18 25.16
CA LYS A 7 -2.97 1.40 25.12
C LYS A 7 -2.53 2.04 23.81
N LEU A 8 -3.11 1.63 22.67
CA LEU A 8 -2.88 2.27 21.37
C LEU A 8 -3.24 3.75 21.43
N LYS A 9 -4.43 4.08 21.95
CA LYS A 9 -4.87 5.46 22.12
C LYS A 9 -3.90 6.29 22.97
N GLU A 10 -3.47 5.77 24.10
CA GLU A 10 -2.50 6.42 24.98
C GLU A 10 -1.17 6.70 24.26
N LEU A 11 -0.66 5.74 23.49
CA LEU A 11 0.57 5.90 22.71
C LEU A 11 0.43 6.99 21.64
N VAL A 12 -0.71 7.04 20.96
CA VAL A 12 -1.02 8.05 19.94
C VAL A 12 -1.20 9.44 20.56
N ASP A 13 -1.92 9.52 21.68
CA ASP A 13 -2.20 10.80 22.36
C ASP A 13 -0.92 11.47 22.89
N HIS A 14 0.11 10.69 23.23
CA HIS A 14 1.37 11.16 23.77
C HIS A 14 2.52 11.20 22.73
N SER A 15 2.19 11.21 21.43
CA SER A 15 3.20 11.33 20.37
C SER A 15 2.77 12.29 19.28
N ASP A 16 3.72 13.14 18.88
CA ASP A 16 3.60 14.02 17.71
C ASP A 16 4.54 13.59 16.57
N ASN A 17 5.06 12.37 16.61
CA ASN A 17 5.95 11.83 15.59
C ASN A 17 5.62 10.36 15.30
N ILE A 18 4.43 10.15 14.74
CA ILE A 18 3.92 8.85 14.36
C ILE A 18 4.21 8.62 12.88
N VAL A 19 4.66 7.42 12.55
CA VAL A 19 4.76 6.93 11.17
C VAL A 19 3.92 5.67 11.02
N PHE A 20 3.16 5.61 9.95
CA PHE A 20 2.32 4.46 9.59
C PHE A 20 2.94 3.70 8.42
N PHE A 21 3.07 2.39 8.55
CA PHE A 21 3.53 1.49 7.49
C PHE A 21 2.43 0.47 7.18
N GLY A 22 1.82 0.59 5.99
CA GLY A 22 0.64 -0.18 5.61
C GLY A 22 0.82 -1.08 4.39
N GLY A 23 0.00 -2.12 4.33
CA GLY A 23 -0.14 -3.00 3.17
C GLY A 23 -1.60 -3.23 2.79
N ALA A 24 -1.86 -4.21 1.92
CA ALA A 24 -3.16 -4.44 1.29
C ALA A 24 -4.30 -4.71 2.30
N GLY A 25 -3.98 -5.24 3.47
CA GLY A 25 -4.96 -5.44 4.55
C GLY A 25 -5.59 -4.16 5.08
N VAL A 26 -5.00 -2.98 4.83
CA VAL A 26 -5.59 -1.67 5.19
C VAL A 26 -6.82 -1.38 4.31
N SER A 27 -6.82 -1.84 3.06
CA SER A 27 -7.87 -1.55 2.07
C SER A 27 -8.95 -2.64 1.97
N THR A 28 -8.84 -3.74 2.74
CA THR A 28 -9.86 -4.81 2.70
C THR A 28 -11.24 -4.33 3.15
N GLU A 29 -11.31 -3.41 4.11
CA GLU A 29 -12.56 -2.79 4.56
C GLU A 29 -13.11 -1.74 3.57
N SER A 30 -12.36 -1.44 2.51
CA SER A 30 -12.79 -0.65 1.35
C SER A 30 -13.27 -1.52 0.17
N GLY A 31 -13.35 -2.84 0.36
CA GLY A 31 -13.76 -3.80 -0.66
C GLY A 31 -12.63 -4.21 -1.63
N ILE A 32 -11.39 -3.81 -1.38
CA ILE A 32 -10.23 -4.24 -2.17
C ILE A 32 -9.64 -5.50 -1.54
N PRO A 33 -9.65 -6.65 -2.22
CA PRO A 33 -9.07 -7.87 -1.67
C PRO A 33 -7.55 -7.70 -1.51
N ASP A 34 -7.00 -8.26 -0.45
CA ASP A 34 -5.56 -8.37 -0.33
C ASP A 34 -4.99 -9.47 -1.26
N PHE A 35 -3.68 -9.66 -1.25
CA PHE A 35 -3.04 -10.62 -2.14
C PHE A 35 -3.05 -12.06 -1.61
N ARG A 36 -2.99 -12.27 -0.30
CA ARG A 36 -2.60 -13.55 0.33
C ARG A 36 -3.64 -14.19 1.24
N SER A 37 -4.68 -13.46 1.65
CA SER A 37 -5.77 -14.07 2.44
C SER A 37 -6.52 -15.13 1.62
N VAL A 38 -7.36 -15.90 2.27
CA VAL A 38 -8.14 -16.98 1.62
C VAL A 38 -8.93 -16.46 0.41
N ASP A 39 -9.44 -15.22 0.48
CA ASP A 39 -10.17 -14.55 -0.59
C ASP A 39 -9.26 -13.63 -1.43
N GLY A 40 -7.95 -13.67 -1.19
CA GLY A 40 -6.96 -12.81 -1.83
C GLY A 40 -6.73 -13.12 -3.30
N LEU A 41 -6.06 -12.17 -3.98
CA LEU A 41 -5.81 -12.28 -5.43
C LEU A 41 -5.04 -13.55 -5.81
N TYR A 42 -4.15 -14.06 -4.95
CA TYR A 42 -3.34 -15.24 -5.24
C TYR A 42 -4.13 -16.56 -5.20
N HIS A 43 -5.32 -16.57 -4.62
CA HIS A 43 -6.21 -17.74 -4.59
C HIS A 43 -7.27 -17.74 -5.70
N GLN A 44 -7.30 -16.70 -6.54
CA GLN A 44 -8.23 -16.61 -7.67
C GLN A 44 -7.67 -17.34 -8.89
N GLN A 45 -8.55 -18.01 -9.64
CA GLN A 45 -8.15 -18.76 -10.84
C GLN A 45 -7.83 -17.85 -12.01
N TRP A 46 -6.59 -17.93 -12.47
CA TRP A 46 -6.07 -17.34 -13.70
C TRP A 46 -5.16 -18.35 -14.40
N ASP A 47 -4.86 -18.13 -15.69
CA ASP A 47 -4.00 -19.02 -16.46
C ASP A 47 -2.59 -19.16 -15.86
N ASP A 48 -2.07 -18.07 -15.28
CA ASP A 48 -0.76 -17.99 -14.64
C ASP A 48 -0.91 -17.40 -13.22
N PRO A 49 0.01 -17.72 -12.29
CA PRO A 49 0.01 -17.12 -10.95
C PRO A 49 0.07 -15.58 -11.02
N PRO A 50 -0.69 -14.85 -10.17
CA PRO A 50 -0.68 -13.39 -10.16
C PRO A 50 0.72 -12.77 -9.99
N GLU A 51 1.60 -13.38 -9.22
CA GLU A 51 3.00 -12.94 -9.07
C GLU A 51 3.77 -13.02 -10.39
N THR A 52 3.50 -14.05 -11.19
CA THR A 52 4.07 -14.20 -12.54
C THR A 52 3.51 -13.13 -13.47
N ILE A 53 2.18 -12.96 -13.50
CA ILE A 53 1.53 -11.97 -14.37
C ILE A 53 2.01 -10.55 -14.04
N LEU A 54 2.23 -10.24 -12.78
CA LEU A 54 2.69 -8.93 -12.30
C LEU A 54 4.21 -8.76 -12.32
N SER A 55 4.95 -9.59 -13.06
CA SER A 55 6.39 -9.41 -13.27
C SER A 55 6.68 -8.55 -14.50
N HIS A 56 7.83 -7.87 -14.48
CA HIS A 56 8.32 -7.08 -15.62
C HIS A 56 8.48 -7.94 -16.87
N SER A 57 9.08 -9.11 -16.73
CA SER A 57 9.30 -10.05 -17.85
C SER A 57 7.99 -10.54 -18.48
N TYR A 58 6.94 -10.74 -17.68
CA TYR A 58 5.62 -11.10 -18.21
C TYR A 58 4.95 -9.92 -18.92
N TYR A 59 5.02 -8.71 -18.33
CA TYR A 59 4.54 -7.48 -18.96
C TYR A 59 5.18 -7.24 -20.33
N GLU A 60 6.48 -7.51 -20.47
CA GLU A 60 7.19 -7.40 -21.75
C GLU A 60 6.76 -8.48 -22.77
N ARG A 61 6.65 -9.72 -22.30
CA ARG A 61 6.44 -10.88 -23.18
C ARG A 61 4.96 -11.09 -23.55
N TYR A 62 4.05 -10.80 -22.63
CA TYR A 62 2.62 -11.06 -22.78
C TYR A 62 1.76 -9.84 -22.39
N PRO A 63 1.98 -8.67 -23.02
CA PRO A 63 1.34 -7.41 -22.60
C PRO A 63 -0.19 -7.46 -22.66
N GLU A 64 -0.78 -8.19 -23.60
CA GLU A 64 -2.25 -8.32 -23.69
C GLU A 64 -2.81 -9.07 -22.48
N LYS A 65 -2.18 -10.17 -22.05
CA LYS A 65 -2.60 -10.94 -20.87
C LYS A 65 -2.39 -10.11 -19.59
N PHE A 66 -1.25 -9.40 -19.50
CA PHE A 66 -0.98 -8.49 -18.40
C PHE A 66 -2.09 -7.44 -18.25
N PHE A 67 -2.44 -6.73 -19.32
CA PHE A 67 -3.46 -5.70 -19.26
C PHE A 67 -4.88 -6.24 -19.06
N ALA A 68 -5.18 -7.44 -19.51
CA ALA A 68 -6.44 -8.12 -19.18
C ALA A 68 -6.56 -8.36 -17.67
N PHE A 69 -5.52 -8.91 -17.05
CA PHE A 69 -5.44 -9.10 -15.60
C PHE A 69 -5.47 -7.77 -14.85
N TYR A 70 -4.63 -6.81 -15.27
CA TYR A 70 -4.51 -5.51 -14.63
C TYR A 70 -5.85 -4.77 -14.53
N ARG A 71 -6.61 -4.73 -15.63
CA ARG A 71 -7.95 -4.13 -15.66
C ARG A 71 -8.94 -4.85 -14.77
N ALA A 72 -8.90 -6.16 -14.78
CA ALA A 72 -9.86 -6.98 -14.04
C ALA A 72 -9.62 -6.98 -12.54
N LYS A 73 -8.38 -6.78 -12.09
CA LYS A 73 -7.98 -7.05 -10.70
C LYS A 73 -7.34 -5.88 -9.96
N LEU A 74 -6.65 -4.97 -10.66
CA LEU A 74 -5.91 -3.89 -10.02
C LEU A 74 -6.58 -2.52 -10.13
N LEU A 75 -7.46 -2.33 -11.10
CA LEU A 75 -8.25 -1.10 -11.19
C LEU A 75 -9.49 -1.23 -10.29
N CYS A 76 -9.34 -0.80 -9.05
CA CYS A 76 -10.39 -0.89 -8.02
C CYS A 76 -11.36 0.29 -8.13
N GLU A 77 -12.38 0.16 -8.98
CA GLU A 77 -13.39 1.21 -9.15
C GLU A 77 -14.40 1.23 -8.00
N GLY A 78 -14.78 2.45 -7.63
CA GLY A 78 -15.79 2.67 -6.60
C GLY A 78 -15.33 2.39 -5.17
N ALA A 79 -14.10 1.95 -4.97
CA ALA A 79 -13.54 1.83 -3.63
C ALA A 79 -13.40 3.22 -3.00
N THR A 80 -13.84 3.34 -1.75
CA THR A 80 -13.75 4.57 -0.98
C THR A 80 -12.88 4.38 0.26
N PRO A 81 -12.24 5.44 0.77
CA PRO A 81 -11.50 5.38 2.01
C PRO A 81 -12.35 4.80 3.16
N ASN A 82 -11.78 3.87 3.91
CA ASN A 82 -12.41 3.35 5.13
C ASN A 82 -11.93 4.11 6.37
N ALA A 83 -12.37 3.68 7.54
CA ALA A 83 -12.06 4.34 8.81
C ALA A 83 -10.56 4.45 9.09
N ALA A 84 -9.73 3.48 8.65
CA ALA A 84 -8.28 3.58 8.80
C ALA A 84 -7.71 4.76 8.02
N HIS A 85 -8.06 4.88 6.75
CA HIS A 85 -7.59 5.98 5.89
C HIS A 85 -8.00 7.34 6.45
N LEU A 86 -9.26 7.47 6.88
CA LEU A 86 -9.81 8.71 7.43
C LEU A 86 -9.11 9.09 8.74
N LYS A 87 -8.88 8.13 9.64
CA LYS A 87 -8.19 8.37 10.92
C LYS A 87 -6.73 8.78 10.72
N LEU A 88 -6.02 8.16 9.78
CA LEU A 88 -4.65 8.56 9.45
C LEU A 88 -4.58 9.99 8.89
N ALA A 89 -5.53 10.37 8.03
CA ALA A 89 -5.63 11.73 7.52
C ALA A 89 -6.00 12.74 8.62
N GLU A 90 -6.81 12.34 9.61
CA GLU A 90 -7.10 13.13 10.81
C GLU A 90 -5.84 13.39 11.63
N TRP A 91 -5.07 12.35 11.98
CA TRP A 91 -3.81 12.50 12.72
C TRP A 91 -2.75 13.32 11.99
N GLU A 92 -2.71 13.25 10.66
CA GLU A 92 -1.83 14.11 9.88
C GLU A 92 -2.25 15.59 10.00
N ARG A 93 -3.54 15.90 9.93
CA ARG A 93 -4.06 17.27 10.13
C ARG A 93 -3.81 17.81 11.55
N GLU A 94 -3.83 16.94 12.54
CA GLU A 94 -3.48 17.25 13.93
C GLU A 94 -1.98 17.41 14.17
N GLY A 95 -1.15 17.10 13.16
CA GLY A 95 0.30 17.17 13.26
C GLY A 95 0.95 15.99 13.98
N LYS A 96 0.19 14.96 14.33
CA LYS A 96 0.68 13.74 15.00
C LYS A 96 1.35 12.77 14.02
N LEU A 97 0.70 12.47 12.90
CA LEU A 97 1.23 11.57 11.86
C LEU A 97 2.12 12.35 10.89
N LYS A 98 3.36 11.91 10.74
CA LYS A 98 4.35 12.56 9.86
C LYS A 98 4.37 11.98 8.45
N ALA A 99 4.12 10.69 8.30
CA ALA A 99 4.05 10.04 7.02
C ALA A 99 3.19 8.78 7.04
N VAL A 100 2.52 8.53 5.94
CA VAL A 100 1.98 7.21 5.56
C VAL A 100 2.95 6.58 4.57
N ILE A 101 3.52 5.45 4.91
CA ILE A 101 4.34 4.62 4.02
C ILE A 101 3.47 3.45 3.61
N THR A 102 3.14 3.34 2.34
CA THR A 102 2.20 2.31 1.88
C THR A 102 2.78 1.44 0.77
N GLN A 103 2.46 0.17 0.82
CA GLN A 103 2.68 -0.79 -0.26
C GLN A 103 1.51 -0.80 -1.25
N ASN A 104 0.39 -0.14 -0.89
CA ASN A 104 -0.81 -0.10 -1.72
C ASN A 104 -0.66 0.87 -2.89
N ILE A 105 -1.34 0.53 -3.97
CA ILE A 105 -1.33 1.27 -5.24
C ILE A 105 -2.70 1.90 -5.55
N ASP A 106 -3.65 1.84 -4.61
CA ASP A 106 -5.06 2.19 -4.78
C ASP A 106 -5.38 3.69 -4.66
N GLY A 107 -4.47 4.49 -4.05
CA GLY A 107 -4.65 5.93 -3.85
C GLY A 107 -5.65 6.31 -2.74
N LEU A 108 -6.12 5.36 -1.91
CA LEU A 108 -7.14 5.63 -0.90
C LEU A 108 -6.65 6.53 0.24
N HIS A 109 -5.36 6.51 0.58
CA HIS A 109 -4.80 7.44 1.56
C HIS A 109 -4.94 8.90 1.10
N GLN A 110 -4.59 9.18 -0.16
CA GLN A 110 -4.75 10.51 -0.75
C GLN A 110 -6.22 10.89 -0.89
N ALA A 111 -7.08 9.95 -1.27
CA ALA A 111 -8.52 10.16 -1.35
C ALA A 111 -9.15 10.48 0.02
N ALA A 112 -8.58 9.98 1.13
CA ALA A 112 -8.97 10.32 2.51
C ALA A 112 -8.49 11.71 2.94
N GLY A 113 -7.54 12.31 2.21
CA GLY A 113 -6.98 13.63 2.50
C GLY A 113 -5.56 13.62 3.06
N SER A 114 -4.90 12.46 3.22
CA SER A 114 -3.47 12.38 3.56
C SER A 114 -2.62 13.01 2.46
N LYS A 115 -1.63 13.81 2.86
CA LYS A 115 -0.76 14.58 1.95
C LYS A 115 0.65 13.99 1.85
N ASN A 116 1.20 13.52 2.96
CA ASN A 116 2.53 12.92 2.98
C ASN A 116 2.43 11.39 2.90
N VAL A 117 2.13 10.90 1.70
CA VAL A 117 2.00 9.48 1.39
C VAL A 117 3.18 9.04 0.55
N LEU A 118 3.94 8.05 1.04
CA LEU A 118 5.05 7.43 0.34
C LEU A 118 4.59 6.10 -0.26
N GLU A 119 4.27 6.10 -1.55
CA GLU A 119 3.78 4.94 -2.30
C GLU A 119 4.98 4.11 -2.77
N LEU A 120 5.39 3.11 -1.99
CA LEU A 120 6.56 2.29 -2.30
C LEU A 120 6.45 1.51 -3.61
N HIS A 121 5.23 1.16 -4.00
CA HIS A 121 4.95 0.39 -5.21
C HIS A 121 4.24 1.22 -6.30
N GLY A 122 4.26 2.55 -6.20
CA GLY A 122 3.61 3.44 -7.16
C GLY A 122 2.09 3.50 -7.02
N SER A 123 1.38 3.76 -8.14
CA SER A 123 -0.08 3.93 -8.12
C SER A 123 -0.73 3.55 -9.44
N THR A 124 -1.90 2.92 -9.37
CA THR A 124 -2.76 2.63 -10.54
C THR A 124 -3.35 3.90 -11.16
N LEU A 125 -3.36 5.01 -10.42
CA LEU A 125 -3.94 6.28 -10.87
C LEU A 125 -3.04 7.03 -11.86
N ARG A 126 -1.77 6.67 -11.94
CA ARG A 126 -0.77 7.28 -12.84
C ARG A 126 -0.27 6.25 -13.85
N ASN A 127 -0.18 6.66 -15.09
CA ASN A 127 0.32 5.81 -16.16
C ASN A 127 1.10 6.68 -17.14
N TYR A 128 2.18 6.17 -17.69
CA TYR A 128 3.08 6.95 -18.54
C TYR A 128 3.43 6.22 -19.83
N CYS A 129 3.52 6.98 -20.91
CA CYS A 129 4.05 6.46 -22.17
C CYS A 129 5.55 6.17 -22.03
N GLU A 130 5.96 4.94 -22.31
CA GLU A 130 7.37 4.52 -22.23
C GLU A 130 8.26 5.25 -23.26
N LYS A 131 7.68 5.76 -24.36
CA LYS A 131 8.43 6.46 -25.42
C LYS A 131 8.58 7.95 -25.18
N CYS A 132 7.53 8.65 -24.75
CA CYS A 132 7.51 10.11 -24.66
C CYS A 132 7.18 10.67 -23.28
N GLY A 133 6.97 9.83 -22.27
CA GLY A 133 6.66 10.24 -20.89
C GLY A 133 5.28 10.87 -20.69
N LYS A 134 4.42 10.94 -21.72
CA LYS A 134 3.09 11.54 -21.58
C LYS A 134 2.26 10.79 -20.54
N PHE A 135 1.65 11.56 -19.63
CA PHE A 135 0.77 11.06 -18.58
C PHE A 135 -0.60 10.62 -19.12
N TYR A 136 -1.15 9.60 -18.51
CA TYR A 136 -2.51 9.09 -18.70
C TYR A 136 -3.09 8.67 -17.34
N ASP A 137 -4.37 8.93 -17.14
CA ASP A 137 -5.10 8.50 -15.94
C ASP A 137 -5.53 7.02 -16.00
N ALA A 138 -6.07 6.52 -14.89
CA ALA A 138 -6.57 5.15 -14.81
C ALA A 138 -7.73 4.89 -15.79
N SER A 139 -8.56 5.90 -16.06
CA SER A 139 -9.72 5.77 -16.94
C SER A 139 -9.29 5.49 -18.38
N TYR A 140 -8.18 6.06 -18.82
CA TYR A 140 -7.61 5.76 -20.13
C TYR A 140 -7.20 4.29 -20.26
N ILE A 141 -6.51 3.75 -19.24
CA ILE A 141 -6.08 2.34 -19.23
C ILE A 141 -7.29 1.41 -19.25
N LYS A 142 -8.30 1.75 -18.45
CA LYS A 142 -9.54 0.97 -18.38
C LYS A 142 -10.25 0.86 -19.72
N ASN A 143 -10.41 1.99 -20.39
CA ASN A 143 -11.20 2.09 -21.63
C ASN A 143 -10.41 1.69 -22.89
N ALA A 144 -9.10 1.52 -22.78
CA ALA A 144 -8.28 1.09 -23.91
C ALA A 144 -8.54 -0.37 -24.27
N ALA A 145 -8.73 -0.66 -25.54
CA ALA A 145 -8.78 -2.03 -26.04
C ALA A 145 -7.35 -2.61 -26.12
N GLY A 146 -7.17 -3.87 -25.70
CA GLY A 146 -5.87 -4.55 -25.74
C GLY A 146 -4.78 -3.83 -24.95
N VAL A 147 -3.60 -3.66 -25.57
CA VAL A 147 -2.47 -2.95 -24.98
C VAL A 147 -2.62 -1.45 -25.15
N PRO A 148 -2.68 -0.64 -24.06
CA PRO A 148 -2.83 0.81 -24.15
C PRO A 148 -1.69 1.46 -24.93
N ARG A 149 -2.03 2.33 -25.88
CA ARG A 149 -1.08 3.03 -26.74
C ARG A 149 -1.22 4.55 -26.62
N CYS A 150 -0.08 5.22 -26.60
CA CYS A 150 0.01 6.67 -26.68
C CYS A 150 -0.22 7.15 -28.12
N THR A 151 -0.59 8.41 -28.29
CA THR A 151 -0.68 9.07 -29.60
C THR A 151 0.65 9.06 -30.38
N CYS A 152 1.78 8.91 -29.72
CA CYS A 152 3.10 8.74 -30.34
C CYS A 152 3.43 7.29 -30.76
N GLY A 153 2.48 6.35 -30.57
CA GLY A 153 2.63 4.93 -30.84
C GLY A 153 3.32 4.12 -29.71
N GLY A 154 3.85 4.79 -28.69
CA GLY A 154 4.48 4.11 -27.55
C GLY A 154 3.45 3.38 -26.68
N ARG A 155 3.89 2.28 -26.02
CA ARG A 155 3.10 1.58 -25.01
C ARG A 155 2.96 2.47 -23.77
N ILE A 156 1.83 2.38 -23.07
CA ILE A 156 1.61 3.08 -21.81
C ILE A 156 1.78 2.06 -20.69
N LYS A 157 2.75 2.30 -19.79
CA LYS A 157 2.99 1.48 -18.61
C LYS A 157 2.32 2.14 -17.40
N PRO A 158 1.59 1.37 -16.57
CA PRO A 158 1.18 1.84 -15.25
C PRO A 158 2.38 2.21 -14.39
N ASP A 159 2.24 3.28 -13.60
CA ASP A 159 3.24 3.70 -12.59
C ASP A 159 3.15 2.79 -11.35
N VAL A 160 3.22 1.50 -11.60
CA VAL A 160 3.21 0.44 -10.59
C VAL A 160 4.52 -0.33 -10.72
N VAL A 161 5.19 -0.51 -9.57
CA VAL A 161 6.40 -1.34 -9.50
C VAL A 161 6.01 -2.80 -9.62
N LEU A 162 6.45 -3.43 -10.69
CA LEU A 162 6.24 -4.86 -10.94
C LEU A 162 7.32 -5.70 -10.21
N TYR A 163 7.04 -6.98 -10.01
CA TYR A 163 8.10 -7.91 -9.62
C TYR A 163 9.26 -7.80 -10.63
N GLU A 164 10.49 -7.96 -10.17
CA GLU A 164 11.73 -7.77 -10.94
C GLU A 164 12.14 -6.29 -11.13
N GLU A 165 11.29 -5.32 -10.79
CA GLU A 165 11.62 -3.89 -10.84
C GLU A 165 12.12 -3.38 -9.48
N GLY A 166 13.00 -2.38 -9.51
CA GLY A 166 13.45 -1.67 -8.31
C GLY A 166 12.42 -0.66 -7.82
N LEU A 167 12.39 -0.41 -6.52
CA LEU A 167 11.62 0.70 -5.94
C LEU A 167 12.27 2.03 -6.31
N ASP A 168 11.47 3.11 -6.33
CA ASP A 168 12.01 4.47 -6.45
C ASP A 168 12.92 4.80 -5.27
N GLU A 169 14.18 5.10 -5.58
CA GLU A 169 15.23 5.29 -4.60
C GLU A 169 14.94 6.48 -3.65
N ARG A 170 14.35 7.56 -4.18
CA ARG A 170 14.00 8.76 -3.38
C ARG A 170 12.89 8.45 -2.38
N THR A 171 11.86 7.73 -2.83
CA THR A 171 10.77 7.28 -1.96
C THR A 171 11.28 6.34 -0.88
N LEU A 172 12.18 5.41 -1.25
CA LEU A 172 12.80 4.47 -0.34
C LEU A 172 13.61 5.19 0.76
N LEU A 173 14.50 6.11 0.38
CA LEU A 173 15.33 6.87 1.32
C LEU A 173 14.46 7.70 2.27
N ARG A 174 13.45 8.40 1.76
CA ARG A 174 12.52 9.15 2.60
C ARG A 174 11.76 8.26 3.58
N ALA A 175 11.34 7.06 3.14
CA ALA A 175 10.67 6.11 4.02
C ALA A 175 11.59 5.65 5.16
N VAL A 176 12.86 5.36 4.84
CA VAL A 176 13.88 5.03 5.87
C VAL A 176 14.06 6.17 6.87
N GLU A 177 14.16 7.42 6.40
CA GLU A 177 14.32 8.59 7.26
C GLU A 177 13.14 8.75 8.22
N TYR A 178 11.90 8.68 7.72
CA TYR A 178 10.71 8.76 8.57
C TYR A 178 10.66 7.63 9.60
N ILE A 179 10.90 6.39 9.19
CA ILE A 179 10.89 5.23 10.10
C ILE A 179 11.97 5.38 11.18
N ALA A 180 13.19 5.78 10.80
CA ALA A 180 14.31 5.90 11.74
C ALA A 180 14.10 7.01 12.78
N GLN A 181 13.34 8.04 12.44
CA GLN A 181 13.06 9.20 13.31
C GLN A 181 11.75 9.06 14.09
N ALA A 182 10.92 8.06 13.77
CA ALA A 182 9.61 7.90 14.38
C ALA A 182 9.71 7.63 15.89
N ASP A 183 8.89 8.29 16.67
CA ASP A 183 8.65 7.96 18.08
C ASP A 183 7.72 6.73 18.17
N VAL A 184 6.68 6.70 17.38
CA VAL A 184 5.74 5.58 17.25
C VAL A 184 5.74 5.07 15.82
N LEU A 185 5.98 3.79 15.61
CA LEU A 185 5.80 3.12 14.32
C LEU A 185 4.60 2.17 14.40
N ILE A 186 3.59 2.42 13.56
CA ILE A 186 2.43 1.54 13.42
C ILE A 186 2.57 0.74 12.13
N ILE A 187 2.69 -0.57 12.24
CA ILE A 187 2.69 -1.50 11.11
C ILE A 187 1.31 -2.15 11.04
N ALA A 188 0.61 -2.02 9.91
CA ALA A 188 -0.75 -2.51 9.81
C ALA A 188 -1.10 -3.12 8.45
N GLY A 189 -1.96 -4.14 8.46
CA GLY A 189 -2.54 -4.73 7.24
C GLY A 189 -1.50 -5.28 6.27
N THR A 190 -0.37 -5.81 6.75
CA THR A 190 0.70 -6.32 5.89
C THR A 190 1.23 -7.66 6.40
N SER A 191 1.62 -8.54 5.49
CA SER A 191 2.33 -9.78 5.83
C SER A 191 3.84 -9.58 5.98
N LEU A 192 4.38 -8.40 5.62
CA LEU A 192 5.82 -8.11 5.53
C LEU A 192 6.60 -9.14 4.68
N ALA A 193 5.96 -9.68 3.65
CA ALA A 193 6.57 -10.74 2.81
C ALA A 193 7.26 -10.20 1.56
N VAL A 194 6.96 -8.98 1.12
CA VAL A 194 7.48 -8.39 -0.13
C VAL A 194 8.70 -7.52 0.17
N TYR A 195 9.84 -7.96 -0.30
CA TYR A 195 11.10 -7.22 -0.22
C TYR A 195 11.33 -6.38 -1.49
N PRO A 196 12.00 -5.20 -1.40
CA PRO A 196 12.69 -4.66 -0.22
C PRO A 196 11.80 -3.93 0.79
N ALA A 197 10.53 -3.62 0.47
CA ALA A 197 9.62 -2.84 1.31
C ALA A 197 9.50 -3.39 2.74
N ALA A 198 9.34 -4.70 2.90
CA ALA A 198 9.26 -5.35 4.22
C ALA A 198 10.52 -5.15 5.09
N GLY A 199 11.67 -4.92 4.46
CA GLY A 199 12.95 -4.69 5.16
C GLY A 199 13.04 -3.32 5.83
N LEU A 200 12.22 -2.35 5.41
CA LEU A 200 12.28 -0.97 5.90
C LEU A 200 11.97 -0.86 7.40
N VAL A 201 11.11 -1.72 7.92
CA VAL A 201 10.72 -1.71 9.34
C VAL A 201 11.92 -1.92 10.28
N ARG A 202 13.02 -2.51 9.78
CA ARG A 202 14.26 -2.73 10.55
C ARG A 202 15.04 -1.44 10.86
N TYR A 203 14.74 -0.34 10.17
CA TYR A 203 15.34 0.96 10.44
C TYR A 203 14.71 1.67 11.64
N TYR A 204 13.57 1.18 12.15
CA TYR A 204 12.97 1.72 13.36
C TYR A 204 13.88 1.50 14.56
N ARG A 205 14.06 2.56 15.35
CA ARG A 205 14.96 2.60 16.51
C ARG A 205 14.27 3.00 17.82
N GLY A 206 12.96 3.25 17.74
CA GLY A 206 12.14 3.61 18.90
C GLY A 206 11.74 2.40 19.74
N HIS A 207 10.95 2.67 20.77
CA HIS A 207 10.43 1.68 21.72
C HIS A 207 8.90 1.67 21.78
N LYS A 208 8.23 2.05 20.69
CA LYS A 208 6.77 2.07 20.58
C LYS A 208 6.36 1.50 19.21
N LEU A 209 6.73 0.23 18.99
CA LEU A 209 6.36 -0.51 17.79
C LEU A 209 5.00 -1.16 17.98
N ILE A 210 4.06 -0.80 17.13
CA ILE A 210 2.68 -1.28 17.18
C ILE A 210 2.39 -2.11 15.91
N VAL A 211 1.77 -3.25 16.07
CA VAL A 211 1.31 -4.11 14.97
C VAL A 211 -0.21 -4.27 15.05
N ILE A 212 -0.90 -3.96 13.95
CA ILE A 212 -2.36 -4.16 13.80
C ILE A 212 -2.60 -5.04 12.57
N ASN A 213 -3.03 -6.27 12.78
CA ASN A 213 -3.21 -7.22 11.68
C ASN A 213 -4.30 -8.24 12.00
N LYS A 214 -5.03 -8.73 10.99
CA LYS A 214 -6.02 -9.82 11.17
C LYS A 214 -5.35 -11.14 11.56
N THR A 215 -4.15 -11.37 11.04
CA THR A 215 -3.34 -12.56 11.37
C THR A 215 -2.04 -12.14 12.04
N PRO A 216 -1.52 -12.89 13.01
CA PRO A 216 -0.24 -12.60 13.63
C PRO A 216 0.88 -12.50 12.58
N LEU A 217 1.81 -11.56 12.79
CA LEU A 217 3.06 -11.50 12.02
C LEU A 217 4.07 -12.41 12.69
N ASP A 218 4.37 -13.55 12.06
CA ASP A 218 5.32 -14.56 12.55
C ASP A 218 6.78 -14.17 12.23
N ARG A 219 7.22 -12.97 12.68
CA ARG A 219 8.54 -12.44 12.29
C ARG A 219 9.39 -11.88 13.43
N GLY A 220 9.03 -12.14 14.68
CA GLY A 220 9.87 -11.73 15.82
C GLY A 220 10.24 -10.23 15.80
N LEU A 221 9.29 -9.37 15.43
CA LEU A 221 9.53 -7.91 15.33
C LEU A 221 9.81 -7.23 16.66
N GLY A 222 9.54 -7.92 17.79
CA GLY A 222 9.66 -7.30 19.11
C GLY A 222 8.66 -6.15 19.31
N ALA A 223 7.44 -6.29 18.81
CA ALA A 223 6.42 -5.25 18.93
C ALA A 223 6.01 -5.05 20.40
N ASP A 224 5.91 -3.77 20.81
CA ASP A 224 5.48 -3.39 22.16
C ASP A 224 3.97 -3.54 22.35
N LEU A 225 3.21 -3.50 21.24
CA LEU A 225 1.78 -3.71 21.22
C LEU A 225 1.37 -4.45 19.94
N VAL A 226 0.62 -5.55 20.11
CA VAL A 226 0.04 -6.31 19.00
C VAL A 226 -1.46 -6.33 19.17
N ILE A 227 -2.19 -5.89 18.13
CA ILE A 227 -3.64 -5.92 18.09
C ILE A 227 -4.07 -6.83 16.93
N THR A 228 -4.78 -7.90 17.26
CA THR A 228 -5.35 -8.80 16.26
C THR A 228 -6.74 -8.31 15.88
N GLY A 229 -6.87 -7.79 14.63
CA GLY A 229 -8.14 -7.24 14.15
C GLY A 229 -8.02 -6.54 12.81
N ALA A 230 -9.16 -6.09 12.30
CA ALA A 230 -9.22 -5.24 11.12
C ALA A 230 -8.67 -3.84 11.47
N VAL A 231 -7.95 -3.24 10.52
CA VAL A 231 -7.25 -1.97 10.77
C VAL A 231 -8.23 -0.82 10.95
N GLY A 232 -9.26 -0.73 10.10
CA GLY A 232 -10.27 0.31 10.16
C GLY A 232 -11.12 0.21 11.42
N GLU A 233 -11.61 -0.98 11.76
CA GLU A 233 -12.36 -1.22 13.00
C GLU A 233 -11.52 -0.88 14.24
N THR A 234 -10.23 -1.14 14.22
CA THR A 234 -9.33 -0.82 15.33
C THR A 234 -9.14 0.69 15.47
N LEU A 235 -8.80 1.37 14.36
CA LEU A 235 -8.53 2.81 14.39
C LEU A 235 -9.80 3.66 14.57
N ALA A 236 -10.96 3.15 14.21
CA ALA A 236 -12.25 3.84 14.46
C ALA A 236 -12.60 3.99 15.96
N GLN A 237 -11.92 3.26 16.84
CA GLN A 237 -12.19 3.29 18.27
C GLN A 237 -11.40 4.35 19.03
N ILE A 238 -10.50 5.09 18.35
CA ILE A 238 -9.56 6.04 18.99
C ILE A 238 -9.55 7.41 18.33
#